data_09cacb7824743528cf746d2ba54fc769
#
_entry.id   09cacb7824743528cf746d2ba54fc769
#
_cell.length_a   1.000
_cell.length_b   1.000
_cell.length_c   1.000
_cell.angle_alpha   90.00
_cell.angle_beta   90.00
_cell.angle_gamma   90.00
#
_symmetry.space_group_name_H-M   'P 1'
#
loop_
_entity.id
_entity.type
_entity.pdbx_description
1 polymer ?
#
loop_
_entity_poly.entity_id
_entity_poly.type
_entity_poly.pdbx_seq_one_letter_code
_entity_poly.pdbx_strand_id
1 'polypeptide(L)'
;NGCEIEIAVYSNLSRDHLDYHGTLEAYAAAKALLFRFTSLKAVIINLDDTHSSLMLDAAKANPSQPKILTYSLTQTNADYHIADLQYRLSGASFTLISPAGRYTVQSPLLGHFNVENLLASLIAAEYAGFALADLVQFVPQLKGAPGRMQVIQDAERLFVVDYAHTPDALIQVLTTLKRHVTGQLWAVFGCGGDRDRGKRPLMTQAALDHANPVILTSDNPRTENPEQIFTDMKQGIDFADHIVHEIHDRREAIKFAVAHAQAGDIVVIAGKGHEN
;
A
#
# COMPACT_ATOMS: atom_id res chain seq x y z
N ASN A 1 -2.60 -7.69 27.40
CA ASN A 1 -2.85 -7.52 28.79
C ASN A 1 -4.16 -6.75 29.00
N GLY A 2 -5.29 -7.48 29.16
CA GLY A 2 -6.60 -6.89 29.43
C GLY A 2 -7.44 -6.52 28.20
N CYS A 3 -7.01 -6.80 26.99
CA CYS A 3 -7.83 -6.68 25.79
C CYS A 3 -8.45 -8.03 25.44
N GLU A 4 -9.76 -8.07 25.27
CA GLU A 4 -10.46 -9.19 24.66
C GLU A 4 -10.58 -8.93 23.15
N ILE A 5 -9.91 -9.77 22.36
CA ILE A 5 -9.90 -9.68 20.91
C ILE A 5 -10.78 -10.81 20.38
N GLU A 6 -11.87 -10.47 19.68
CA GLU A 6 -12.82 -11.45 19.15
C GLU A 6 -12.48 -11.85 17.72
N ILE A 7 -11.93 -10.95 16.91
CA ILE A 7 -11.56 -11.19 15.51
C ILE A 7 -10.10 -10.78 15.31
N ALA A 8 -9.29 -11.67 14.79
CA ALA A 8 -7.92 -11.38 14.39
C ALA A 8 -7.78 -11.49 12.87
N VAL A 9 -7.07 -10.52 12.26
CA VAL A 9 -6.80 -10.49 10.82
C VAL A 9 -5.31 -10.56 10.58
N TYR A 10 -4.89 -11.42 9.67
CA TYR A 10 -3.55 -11.46 9.10
C TYR A 10 -3.59 -11.04 7.65
N SER A 11 -3.00 -9.91 7.33
CA SER A 11 -2.91 -9.38 5.96
C SER A 11 -1.61 -9.82 5.27
N ASN A 12 -0.47 -9.48 5.84
CA ASN A 12 0.85 -9.81 5.29
C ASN A 12 1.97 -9.63 6.33
N LEU A 13 3.16 -10.08 5.95
CA LEU A 13 4.40 -9.82 6.64
C LEU A 13 5.48 -9.44 5.61
N SER A 14 6.01 -8.23 5.71
CA SER A 14 7.15 -7.76 4.94
C SER A 14 8.32 -7.40 5.86
N ARG A 15 9.49 -7.16 5.27
CA ARG A 15 10.69 -6.76 6.01
C ARG A 15 10.51 -5.39 6.64
N ASP A 16 10.23 -5.38 7.95
CA ASP A 16 10.11 -4.19 8.78
C ASP A 16 10.45 -4.55 10.24
N HIS A 17 10.74 -3.58 11.08
CA HIS A 17 10.99 -3.75 12.51
C HIS A 17 12.07 -4.80 12.87
N LEU A 18 13.03 -5.06 11.96
CA LEU A 18 14.11 -6.02 12.23
C LEU A 18 15.15 -5.48 13.22
N ASP A 19 15.19 -4.18 13.46
CA ASP A 19 15.90 -3.54 14.55
C ASP A 19 15.41 -4.03 15.91
N TYR A 20 14.12 -4.35 16.03
CA TYR A 20 13.51 -4.90 17.26
C TYR A 20 13.48 -6.43 17.27
N HIS A 21 13.05 -7.07 16.17
CA HIS A 21 12.84 -8.52 16.10
C HIS A 21 14.09 -9.32 15.72
N GLY A 22 15.11 -8.68 15.15
CA GLY A 22 16.34 -9.31 14.67
C GLY A 22 16.18 -10.05 13.35
N THR A 23 15.20 -10.93 13.21
CA THR A 23 14.94 -11.71 11.99
C THR A 23 13.47 -11.68 11.58
N LEU A 24 13.20 -12.00 10.30
CA LEU A 24 11.84 -12.07 9.79
C LEU A 24 11.04 -13.21 10.44
N GLU A 25 11.70 -14.33 10.74
CA GLU A 25 11.10 -15.47 11.41
C GLU A 25 10.68 -15.13 12.84
N ALA A 26 11.51 -14.38 13.59
CA ALA A 26 11.18 -13.90 14.93
C ALA A 26 9.99 -12.93 14.87
N TYR A 27 9.94 -12.06 13.84
CA TYR A 27 8.81 -11.16 13.61
C TYR A 27 7.53 -11.92 13.26
N ALA A 28 7.59 -12.93 12.40
CA ALA A 28 6.48 -13.81 12.08
C ALA A 28 5.97 -14.55 13.32
N ALA A 29 6.87 -15.10 14.15
CA ALA A 29 6.52 -15.76 15.40
C ALA A 29 5.82 -14.81 16.39
N ALA A 30 6.28 -13.56 16.48
CA ALA A 30 5.63 -12.53 17.31
C ALA A 30 4.21 -12.21 16.82
N LYS A 31 3.98 -12.09 15.50
CA LYS A 31 2.64 -11.92 14.93
C LYS A 31 1.74 -13.12 15.20
N ALA A 32 2.27 -14.34 15.14
CA ALA A 32 1.52 -15.57 15.40
C ALA A 32 0.96 -15.66 16.83
N LEU A 33 1.53 -14.92 17.80
CA LEU A 33 1.00 -14.84 19.17
C LEU A 33 -0.43 -14.30 19.22
N LEU A 34 -0.82 -13.40 18.29
CA LEU A 34 -2.17 -12.88 18.22
C LEU A 34 -3.20 -14.02 18.03
N PHE A 35 -2.86 -15.02 17.24
CA PHE A 35 -3.76 -16.14 16.89
C PHE A 35 -3.89 -17.19 18.03
N ARG A 36 -3.19 -16.98 19.15
CA ARG A 36 -3.27 -17.83 20.35
C ARG A 36 -4.16 -17.24 21.46
N PHE A 37 -4.73 -16.04 21.24
CA PHE A 37 -5.63 -15.44 22.23
C PHE A 37 -6.89 -16.28 22.39
N THR A 38 -7.22 -16.66 23.61
CA THR A 38 -8.36 -17.53 23.93
C THR A 38 -9.72 -16.84 23.80
N SER A 39 -9.74 -15.51 23.69
CA SER A 39 -10.94 -14.72 23.42
C SER A 39 -11.35 -14.70 21.94
N LEU A 40 -10.49 -15.22 21.03
CA LEU A 40 -10.78 -15.23 19.60
C LEU A 40 -11.98 -16.11 19.27
N LYS A 41 -12.93 -15.54 18.53
CA LYS A 41 -14.08 -16.21 17.93
C LYS A 41 -13.84 -16.49 16.44
N ALA A 42 -13.08 -15.62 15.76
CA ALA A 42 -12.69 -15.81 14.37
C ALA A 42 -11.28 -15.32 14.08
N VAL A 43 -10.68 -15.93 13.08
CA VAL A 43 -9.42 -15.48 12.47
C VAL A 43 -9.59 -15.40 10.97
N ILE A 44 -9.03 -14.35 10.36
CA ILE A 44 -9.09 -14.09 8.91
C ILE A 44 -7.66 -14.05 8.41
N ILE A 45 -7.31 -14.93 7.46
CA ILE A 45 -5.92 -15.13 7.05
C ILE A 45 -5.79 -15.00 5.53
N ASN A 46 -4.86 -14.13 5.10
CA ASN A 46 -4.45 -14.00 3.71
C ASN A 46 -3.56 -15.18 3.30
N LEU A 47 -4.01 -16.01 2.35
CA LEU A 47 -3.24 -17.15 1.86
C LEU A 47 -2.15 -16.77 0.85
N ASP A 48 -2.19 -15.54 0.32
CA ASP A 48 -1.18 -15.08 -0.65
C ASP A 48 0.14 -14.70 0.05
N ASP A 49 0.13 -14.50 1.36
CA ASP A 49 1.36 -14.23 2.12
C ASP A 49 2.11 -15.53 2.45
N THR A 50 3.43 -15.50 2.30
CA THR A 50 4.31 -16.65 2.50
C THR A 50 4.33 -17.20 3.93
N HIS A 51 3.95 -16.40 4.93
CA HIS A 51 3.89 -16.81 6.34
C HIS A 51 2.48 -17.21 6.79
N SER A 52 1.53 -17.30 5.86
CA SER A 52 0.14 -17.67 6.17
C SER A 52 0.02 -19.03 6.87
N SER A 53 0.86 -20.01 6.51
CA SER A 53 0.90 -21.32 7.14
C SER A 53 1.19 -21.26 8.65
N LEU A 54 2.14 -20.42 9.06
CA LEU A 54 2.46 -20.23 10.48
C LEU A 54 1.26 -19.67 11.27
N MET A 55 0.52 -18.74 10.66
CA MET A 55 -0.68 -18.15 11.28
C MET A 55 -1.83 -19.15 11.35
N LEU A 56 -2.01 -19.95 10.29
CA LEU A 56 -2.99 -21.05 10.26
C LEU A 56 -2.69 -22.07 11.36
N ASP A 57 -1.44 -22.49 11.52
CA ASP A 57 -1.05 -23.46 12.53
C ASP A 57 -1.25 -22.93 13.94
N ALA A 58 -0.94 -21.64 14.17
CA ALA A 58 -1.20 -20.98 15.45
C ALA A 58 -2.70 -20.91 15.77
N ALA A 59 -3.54 -20.61 14.76
CA ALA A 59 -4.99 -20.57 14.90
C ALA A 59 -5.61 -21.96 15.15
N LYS A 60 -5.14 -22.99 14.43
CA LYS A 60 -5.58 -24.39 14.64
C LYS A 60 -5.22 -24.94 16.00
N ALA A 61 -4.05 -24.53 16.55
CA ALA A 61 -3.59 -24.93 17.87
C ALA A 61 -4.28 -24.15 19.01
N ASN A 62 -5.12 -23.17 18.69
CA ASN A 62 -5.79 -22.34 19.72
C ASN A 62 -6.87 -23.17 20.44
N PRO A 63 -6.82 -23.27 21.80
CA PRO A 63 -7.82 -24.03 22.56
C PRO A 63 -9.27 -23.56 22.40
N SER A 64 -9.49 -22.27 22.08
CA SER A 64 -10.83 -21.73 21.84
C SER A 64 -11.44 -22.13 20.49
N GLN A 65 -10.65 -22.76 19.61
CA GLN A 65 -11.06 -23.21 18.27
C GLN A 65 -11.81 -22.12 17.48
N PRO A 66 -11.19 -20.95 17.26
CA PRO A 66 -11.84 -19.88 16.53
C PRO A 66 -12.19 -20.31 15.10
N LYS A 67 -13.27 -19.78 14.55
CA LYS A 67 -13.60 -20.00 13.15
C LYS A 67 -12.48 -19.45 12.27
N ILE A 68 -11.87 -20.30 11.44
CA ILE A 68 -10.83 -19.91 10.49
C ILE A 68 -11.51 -19.53 9.18
N LEU A 69 -11.25 -18.34 8.69
CA LEU A 69 -11.71 -17.81 7.42
C LEU A 69 -10.47 -17.41 6.61
N THR A 70 -10.39 -17.90 5.38
CA THR A 70 -9.24 -17.64 4.51
C THR A 70 -9.64 -16.77 3.33
N TYR A 71 -8.72 -15.92 2.87
CA TYR A 71 -8.92 -15.15 1.65
C TYR A 71 -7.67 -15.13 0.79
N SER A 72 -7.86 -14.92 -0.51
CA SER A 72 -6.79 -14.83 -1.49
C SER A 72 -7.24 -14.06 -2.72
N LEU A 73 -6.30 -13.37 -3.36
CA LEU A 73 -6.49 -12.79 -4.70
C LEU A 73 -6.08 -13.75 -5.81
N THR A 74 -5.31 -14.79 -5.50
CA THR A 74 -4.70 -15.70 -6.49
C THR A 74 -5.13 -17.16 -6.36
N GLN A 75 -5.51 -17.60 -5.17
CA GLN A 75 -5.79 -19.01 -4.85
C GLN A 75 -7.30 -19.25 -4.72
N THR A 76 -7.85 -20.16 -5.54
CA THR A 76 -9.29 -20.47 -5.56
C THR A 76 -9.74 -21.42 -4.45
N ASN A 77 -8.82 -21.98 -3.67
CA ASN A 77 -9.11 -22.84 -2.52
C ASN A 77 -9.34 -22.05 -1.22
N ALA A 78 -9.19 -20.73 -1.24
CA ALA A 78 -9.57 -19.85 -0.13
C ALA A 78 -11.10 -19.77 -0.01
N ASP A 79 -11.63 -19.59 1.22
CA ASP A 79 -13.07 -19.41 1.45
C ASP A 79 -13.62 -18.17 0.72
N TYR A 80 -12.81 -17.13 0.68
CA TYR A 80 -13.09 -15.88 -0.07
C TYR A 80 -11.97 -15.68 -1.08
N HIS A 81 -12.32 -15.65 -2.34
CA HIS A 81 -11.35 -15.38 -3.41
C HIS A 81 -11.96 -14.53 -4.51
N ILE A 82 -11.12 -14.04 -5.40
CA ILE A 82 -11.58 -13.17 -6.47
C ILE A 82 -11.35 -13.76 -7.85
N ALA A 83 -12.13 -13.29 -8.81
CA ALA A 83 -11.95 -13.53 -10.24
C ALA A 83 -12.07 -12.21 -11.01
N ASP A 84 -11.56 -12.18 -12.23
CA ASP A 84 -11.72 -11.08 -13.19
C ASP A 84 -11.22 -9.71 -12.66
N LEU A 85 -10.13 -9.72 -11.88
CA LEU A 85 -9.54 -8.49 -11.33
C LEU A 85 -9.03 -7.59 -12.46
N GLN A 86 -9.57 -6.38 -12.51
CA GLN A 86 -9.17 -5.31 -13.43
C GLN A 86 -8.83 -4.05 -12.66
N TYR A 87 -7.71 -3.41 -13.03
CA TYR A 87 -7.30 -2.11 -12.53
C TYR A 87 -7.63 -1.03 -13.55
N ARG A 88 -8.12 0.11 -13.07
CA ARG A 88 -8.44 1.32 -13.87
C ARG A 88 -8.03 2.56 -13.08
N LEU A 89 -7.98 3.70 -13.74
CA LEU A 89 -7.79 5.00 -13.05
C LEU A 89 -8.82 5.24 -11.95
N SER A 90 -10.02 4.72 -12.10
CA SER A 90 -11.10 4.84 -11.11
C SER A 90 -11.03 3.81 -9.96
N GLY A 91 -9.97 2.99 -9.89
CA GLY A 91 -9.82 1.96 -8.84
C GLY A 91 -9.68 0.54 -9.38
N ALA A 92 -10.35 -0.42 -8.75
CA ALA A 92 -10.33 -1.83 -9.11
C ALA A 92 -11.74 -2.40 -9.21
N SER A 93 -11.97 -3.31 -10.16
CA SER A 93 -13.21 -4.09 -10.26
C SER A 93 -12.89 -5.58 -10.29
N PHE A 94 -13.70 -6.39 -9.61
CA PHE A 94 -13.51 -7.84 -9.55
C PHE A 94 -14.81 -8.57 -9.16
N THR A 95 -14.84 -9.87 -9.37
CA THR A 95 -15.88 -10.75 -8.83
C THR A 95 -15.39 -11.34 -7.52
N LEU A 96 -16.04 -11.04 -6.39
CA LEU A 96 -15.83 -11.71 -5.12
C LEU A 96 -16.61 -13.01 -5.09
N ILE A 97 -15.95 -14.11 -4.79
CA ILE A 97 -16.53 -15.43 -4.59
C ILE A 97 -16.40 -15.78 -3.11
N SER A 98 -17.50 -16.10 -2.48
CA SER A 98 -17.60 -16.36 -1.03
C SER A 98 -18.55 -17.50 -0.73
N PRO A 99 -18.58 -18.02 0.50
CA PRO A 99 -19.59 -19.00 0.93
C PRO A 99 -21.03 -18.49 0.79
N ALA A 100 -21.23 -17.16 0.86
CA ALA A 100 -22.56 -16.53 0.73
C ALA A 100 -22.99 -16.31 -0.74
N GLY A 101 -22.08 -16.45 -1.71
CA GLY A 101 -22.37 -16.27 -3.12
C GLY A 101 -21.29 -15.49 -3.90
N ARG A 102 -21.69 -14.98 -5.05
CA ARG A 102 -20.83 -14.21 -5.96
C ARG A 102 -21.30 -12.77 -6.06
N TYR A 103 -20.37 -11.82 -5.96
CA TYR A 103 -20.67 -10.41 -5.94
C TYR A 103 -19.73 -9.64 -6.86
N THR A 104 -20.26 -8.76 -7.70
CA THR A 104 -19.44 -7.81 -8.46
C THR A 104 -19.06 -6.64 -7.55
N VAL A 105 -17.77 -6.42 -7.37
CA VAL A 105 -17.23 -5.37 -6.52
C VAL A 105 -16.56 -4.31 -7.38
N GLN A 106 -16.87 -3.04 -7.08
CA GLN A 106 -16.22 -1.87 -7.68
C GLN A 106 -15.63 -1.03 -6.55
N SER A 107 -14.32 -1.03 -6.44
CA SER A 107 -13.59 -0.30 -5.41
C SER A 107 -12.93 0.94 -5.99
N PRO A 108 -13.11 2.12 -5.39
CA PRO A 108 -12.39 3.33 -5.80
C PRO A 108 -10.94 3.35 -5.29
N LEU A 109 -10.56 2.39 -4.45
CA LEU A 109 -9.22 2.32 -3.87
C LEU A 109 -8.24 1.75 -4.89
N LEU A 110 -7.07 2.41 -5.01
CA LEU A 110 -6.01 1.98 -5.92
C LEU A 110 -5.11 0.95 -5.23
N GLY A 111 -4.65 -0.01 -6.02
CA GLY A 111 -3.59 -0.93 -5.63
C GLY A 111 -4.04 -2.29 -5.13
N HIS A 112 -3.17 -3.25 -5.40
CA HIS A 112 -3.36 -4.65 -5.05
C HIS A 112 -3.60 -4.85 -3.54
N PHE A 113 -2.75 -4.23 -2.72
CA PHE A 113 -2.87 -4.31 -1.27
C PHE A 113 -4.19 -3.72 -0.73
N ASN A 114 -4.79 -2.74 -1.43
CA ASN A 114 -6.09 -2.20 -1.03
C ASN A 114 -7.22 -3.16 -1.38
N VAL A 115 -7.08 -3.98 -2.43
CA VAL A 115 -8.03 -5.08 -2.70
C VAL A 115 -7.93 -6.13 -1.60
N GLU A 116 -6.71 -6.52 -1.17
CA GLU A 116 -6.50 -7.45 -0.04
C GLU A 116 -7.11 -6.89 1.26
N ASN A 117 -6.83 -5.64 1.58
CA ASN A 117 -7.36 -4.98 2.78
C ASN A 117 -8.90 -4.88 2.73
N LEU A 118 -9.45 -4.61 1.55
CA LEU A 118 -10.91 -4.58 1.35
C LEU A 118 -11.54 -5.96 1.60
N LEU A 119 -10.95 -7.03 1.05
CA LEU A 119 -11.43 -8.39 1.31
C LEU A 119 -11.42 -8.69 2.81
N ALA A 120 -10.31 -8.46 3.48
CA ALA A 120 -10.18 -8.67 4.92
C ALA A 120 -11.25 -7.90 5.71
N SER A 121 -11.52 -6.65 5.31
CA SER A 121 -12.51 -5.80 5.95
C SER A 121 -13.94 -6.29 5.72
N LEU A 122 -14.27 -6.70 4.49
CA LEU A 122 -15.59 -7.27 4.15
C LEU A 122 -15.86 -8.55 4.92
N ILE A 123 -14.87 -9.44 5.03
CA ILE A 123 -14.98 -10.71 5.77
C ILE A 123 -15.16 -10.44 7.27
N ALA A 124 -14.41 -9.49 7.83
CA ALA A 124 -14.54 -9.12 9.23
C ALA A 124 -15.93 -8.54 9.54
N ALA A 125 -16.44 -7.68 8.66
CA ALA A 125 -17.76 -7.09 8.80
C ALA A 125 -18.90 -8.13 8.61
N GLU A 126 -18.75 -9.05 7.65
CA GLU A 126 -19.71 -10.16 7.48
C GLU A 126 -19.74 -11.06 8.71
N TYR A 127 -18.56 -11.41 9.24
CA TYR A 127 -18.50 -12.19 10.48
C TYR A 127 -19.12 -11.45 11.68
N ALA A 128 -19.04 -10.12 11.71
CA ALA A 128 -19.68 -9.28 12.72
C ALA A 128 -21.22 -9.18 12.55
N GLY A 129 -21.80 -9.82 11.51
CA GLY A 129 -23.24 -9.94 11.32
C GLY A 129 -23.86 -9.04 10.24
N PHE A 130 -23.04 -8.34 9.45
CA PHE A 130 -23.53 -7.57 8.31
C PHE A 130 -23.69 -8.45 7.07
N ALA A 131 -24.76 -8.27 6.30
CA ALA A 131 -24.93 -9.03 5.05
C ALA A 131 -23.89 -8.58 4.00
N LEU A 132 -23.15 -9.53 3.41
CA LEU A 132 -22.11 -9.23 2.42
C LEU A 132 -22.68 -8.50 1.19
N ALA A 133 -23.90 -8.80 0.78
CA ALA A 133 -24.61 -8.11 -0.29
C ALA A 133 -24.77 -6.61 -0.04
N ASP A 134 -25.07 -6.22 1.21
CA ASP A 134 -25.19 -4.82 1.59
C ASP A 134 -23.83 -4.14 1.68
N LEU A 135 -22.83 -4.83 2.28
CA LEU A 135 -21.47 -4.31 2.36
C LEU A 135 -20.91 -3.97 0.99
N VAL A 136 -21.07 -4.85 0.01
CA VAL A 136 -20.59 -4.64 -1.37
C VAL A 136 -21.19 -3.38 -2.01
N GLN A 137 -22.45 -3.04 -1.70
CA GLN A 137 -23.09 -1.81 -2.23
C GLN A 137 -22.46 -0.52 -1.68
N PHE A 138 -21.82 -0.57 -0.49
CA PHE A 138 -21.13 0.58 0.09
C PHE A 138 -19.69 0.74 -0.39
N VAL A 139 -19.08 -0.30 -0.98
CA VAL A 139 -17.68 -0.26 -1.43
C VAL A 139 -17.38 0.93 -2.36
N PRO A 140 -18.23 1.31 -3.34
CA PRO A 140 -17.96 2.47 -4.20
C PRO A 140 -17.88 3.82 -3.48
N GLN A 141 -18.35 3.89 -2.24
CA GLN A 141 -18.35 5.11 -1.42
C GLN A 141 -17.11 5.21 -0.50
N LEU A 142 -16.25 4.19 -0.50
CA LEU A 142 -15.06 4.17 0.35
C LEU A 142 -14.09 5.28 -0.07
N LYS A 143 -13.45 5.85 0.94
CA LYS A 143 -12.35 6.80 0.76
C LYS A 143 -11.10 6.21 1.41
N GLY A 144 -9.97 6.37 0.75
CA GLY A 144 -8.67 6.00 1.33
C GLY A 144 -8.32 6.86 2.56
N ALA A 145 -7.39 6.40 3.38
CA ALA A 145 -6.86 7.19 4.47
C ALA A 145 -6.09 8.42 3.92
N PRO A 146 -6.21 9.61 4.55
CA PRO A 146 -5.44 10.78 4.14
C PRO A 146 -3.94 10.49 4.10
N GLY A 147 -3.28 10.90 3.02
CA GLY A 147 -1.83 10.72 2.82
C GLY A 147 -1.36 9.26 2.64
N ARG A 148 -2.28 8.33 2.42
CA ARG A 148 -2.02 6.92 2.11
C ARG A 148 -2.73 6.54 0.81
N MET A 149 -1.99 6.51 -0.30
CA MET A 149 -2.59 6.35 -1.64
C MET A 149 -3.84 7.23 -1.81
N GLN A 150 -3.79 8.43 -1.24
CA GLN A 150 -4.90 9.38 -1.31
C GLN A 150 -5.03 9.91 -2.74
N VAL A 151 -6.16 9.61 -3.35
CA VAL A 151 -6.44 9.99 -4.74
C VAL A 151 -7.11 11.34 -4.79
N ILE A 152 -6.58 12.21 -5.65
CA ILE A 152 -7.20 13.45 -6.08
C ILE A 152 -7.36 13.34 -7.59
N GLN A 153 -8.60 13.25 -8.06
CA GLN A 153 -8.91 13.14 -9.49
C GLN A 153 -9.19 14.52 -10.07
N ASP A 154 -8.58 14.81 -11.20
CA ASP A 154 -8.83 16.00 -12.00
C ASP A 154 -9.00 15.60 -13.47
N ALA A 155 -10.24 15.60 -13.94
CA ALA A 155 -10.64 15.09 -15.24
C ALA A 155 -10.12 13.64 -15.46
N GLU A 156 -9.25 13.43 -16.44
CA GLU A 156 -8.64 12.13 -16.76
C GLU A 156 -7.22 11.96 -16.19
N ARG A 157 -6.84 12.78 -15.21
CA ARG A 157 -5.55 12.73 -14.51
C ARG A 157 -5.75 12.31 -13.07
N LEU A 158 -4.78 11.60 -12.50
CA LEU A 158 -4.78 11.28 -11.07
C LEU A 158 -3.55 11.89 -10.39
N PHE A 159 -3.78 12.47 -9.23
CA PHE A 159 -2.74 12.87 -8.30
C PHE A 159 -2.87 11.98 -7.07
N VAL A 160 -1.78 11.31 -6.71
CA VAL A 160 -1.76 10.37 -5.58
C VAL A 160 -0.79 10.88 -4.53
N VAL A 161 -1.31 11.20 -3.35
CA VAL A 161 -0.50 11.62 -2.21
C VAL A 161 -0.23 10.41 -1.33
N ASP A 162 1.05 10.13 -1.07
CA ASP A 162 1.47 8.98 -0.27
C ASP A 162 2.62 9.33 0.69
N TYR A 163 2.70 8.60 1.78
CA TYR A 163 3.74 8.75 2.82
C TYR A 163 5.04 7.99 2.48
N ALA A 164 5.14 7.33 1.35
CA ALA A 164 6.32 6.55 0.94
C ALA A 164 7.59 7.43 0.99
N HIS A 165 8.47 7.12 1.94
CA HIS A 165 9.71 7.86 2.23
C HIS A 165 10.93 6.93 2.36
N THR A 166 10.79 5.68 1.92
CA THR A 166 11.87 4.69 1.78
C THR A 166 11.90 4.15 0.36
N PRO A 167 13.04 3.64 -0.13
CA PRO A 167 13.13 3.07 -1.47
C PRO A 167 12.07 1.98 -1.71
N ASP A 168 11.94 1.02 -0.82
CA ASP A 168 10.98 -0.09 -0.94
C ASP A 168 9.54 0.40 -0.99
N ALA A 169 9.18 1.37 -0.13
CA ALA A 169 7.83 1.93 -0.13
C ALA A 169 7.53 2.69 -1.42
N LEU A 170 8.50 3.44 -1.96
CA LEU A 170 8.35 4.15 -3.23
C LEU A 170 8.19 3.17 -4.40
N ILE A 171 9.01 2.11 -4.46
CA ILE A 171 8.87 1.03 -5.44
C ILE A 171 7.47 0.42 -5.39
N GLN A 172 6.98 0.09 -4.20
CA GLN A 172 5.65 -0.51 -4.03
C GLN A 172 4.54 0.41 -4.55
N VAL A 173 4.57 1.69 -4.20
CA VAL A 173 3.59 2.68 -4.67
C VAL A 173 3.64 2.81 -6.19
N LEU A 174 4.82 3.03 -6.76
CA LEU A 174 4.99 3.22 -8.21
C LEU A 174 4.62 1.96 -9.00
N THR A 175 5.09 0.78 -8.57
CA THR A 175 4.73 -0.51 -9.20
C THR A 175 3.23 -0.77 -9.15
N THR A 176 2.60 -0.43 -8.03
CA THR A 176 1.15 -0.53 -7.86
C THR A 176 0.41 0.35 -8.86
N LEU A 177 0.79 1.63 -8.94
CA LEU A 177 0.13 2.61 -9.81
C LEU A 177 0.41 2.38 -11.30
N LYS A 178 1.53 1.75 -11.64
CA LYS A 178 1.84 1.36 -13.02
C LYS A 178 0.78 0.44 -13.64
N ARG A 179 0.03 -0.29 -12.84
CA ARG A 179 -1.09 -1.13 -13.30
C ARG A 179 -2.36 -0.34 -13.63
N HIS A 180 -2.43 0.90 -13.17
CA HIS A 180 -3.59 1.78 -13.33
C HIS A 180 -3.37 2.86 -14.41
N VAL A 181 -2.12 3.25 -14.66
CA VAL A 181 -1.79 4.34 -15.58
C VAL A 181 -1.99 3.92 -17.04
N THR A 182 -2.54 4.82 -17.83
CA THR A 182 -2.66 4.67 -19.29
C THR A 182 -1.74 5.61 -20.06
N GLY A 183 -1.32 6.70 -19.42
CA GLY A 183 -0.32 7.66 -19.90
C GLY A 183 1.04 7.45 -19.20
N GLN A 184 1.59 8.52 -18.65
CA GLN A 184 2.86 8.52 -17.93
C GLN A 184 2.66 8.42 -16.42
N LEU A 185 3.57 7.74 -15.74
CA LEU A 185 3.65 7.70 -14.28
C LEU A 185 4.75 8.65 -13.82
N TRP A 186 4.37 9.71 -13.12
CA TRP A 186 5.26 10.72 -12.57
C TRP A 186 5.58 10.43 -11.11
N ALA A 187 6.81 10.73 -10.68
CA ALA A 187 7.19 10.69 -9.27
C ALA A 187 7.70 12.07 -8.81
N VAL A 188 7.06 12.65 -7.81
CA VAL A 188 7.47 13.91 -7.14
C VAL A 188 7.84 13.55 -5.70
N PHE A 189 9.12 13.64 -5.35
CA PHE A 189 9.57 13.27 -4.00
C PHE A 189 10.82 14.04 -3.59
N GLY A 190 11.07 14.04 -2.29
CA GLY A 190 12.29 14.56 -1.68
C GLY A 190 12.76 13.65 -0.55
N CYS A 191 13.93 13.96 0.00
CA CYS A 191 14.48 13.27 1.15
C CYS A 191 14.63 14.21 2.34
N GLY A 192 14.29 13.71 3.54
CA GLY A 192 14.46 14.47 4.78
C GLY A 192 15.91 14.55 5.22
N GLY A 193 16.26 15.68 5.90
CA GLY A 193 17.50 15.84 6.62
C GLY A 193 17.53 15.08 7.95
N ASP A 194 18.72 14.94 8.55
CA ASP A 194 18.97 14.23 9.81
C ASP A 194 18.40 12.79 9.79
N ARG A 195 18.55 12.13 8.65
CA ARG A 195 18.12 10.76 8.36
C ARG A 195 19.24 10.02 7.64
N ASP A 196 19.02 8.73 7.40
CA ASP A 196 19.93 7.89 6.62
C ASP A 196 20.22 8.50 5.24
N ARG A 197 21.46 8.97 5.05
CA ARG A 197 21.93 9.54 3.77
C ARG A 197 22.05 8.50 2.69
N GLY A 198 22.41 7.26 3.05
CA GLY A 198 22.57 6.15 2.10
C GLY A 198 21.30 5.81 1.33
N LYS A 199 20.12 6.10 1.90
CA LYS A 199 18.85 5.87 1.21
C LYS A 199 18.56 6.90 0.10
N ARG A 200 19.20 8.09 0.10
CA ARG A 200 18.88 9.19 -0.83
C ARG A 200 19.08 8.82 -2.29
N PRO A 201 20.26 8.31 -2.71
CA PRO A 201 20.45 7.86 -4.09
C PRO A 201 19.58 6.63 -4.40
N LEU A 202 19.32 5.74 -3.44
CA LEU A 202 18.45 4.59 -3.63
C LEU A 202 17.00 5.01 -3.90
N MET A 203 16.51 6.07 -3.27
CA MET A 203 15.19 6.65 -3.54
C MET A 203 15.11 7.19 -4.96
N THR A 204 16.18 7.88 -5.44
CA THR A 204 16.22 8.40 -6.80
C THR A 204 16.26 7.28 -7.82
N GLN A 205 17.09 6.26 -7.62
CA GLN A 205 17.14 5.10 -8.50
C GLN A 205 15.80 4.38 -8.56
N ALA A 206 15.17 4.15 -7.41
CA ALA A 206 13.84 3.53 -7.33
C ALA A 206 12.78 4.33 -8.11
N ALA A 207 12.83 5.66 -8.06
CA ALA A 207 11.93 6.50 -8.83
C ALA A 207 12.19 6.36 -10.36
N LEU A 208 13.44 6.41 -10.79
CA LEU A 208 13.82 6.30 -12.20
C LEU A 208 13.46 4.93 -12.81
N ASP A 209 13.63 3.86 -12.04
CA ASP A 209 13.32 2.50 -12.50
C ASP A 209 11.82 2.28 -12.73
N HIS A 210 10.95 3.08 -12.08
CA HIS A 210 9.53 2.83 -12.06
C HIS A 210 8.64 3.97 -12.59
N ALA A 211 9.19 5.19 -12.71
CA ALA A 211 8.45 6.38 -13.14
C ALA A 211 9.27 7.20 -14.15
N ASN A 212 8.56 7.87 -15.03
CA ASN A 212 9.12 8.85 -15.96
C ASN A 212 7.96 9.77 -16.43
N PRO A 213 8.02 11.08 -16.13
CA PRO A 213 9.08 11.89 -15.51
C PRO A 213 9.27 11.74 -13.99
N VAL A 214 10.44 12.19 -13.51
CA VAL A 214 10.77 12.28 -12.07
C VAL A 214 11.07 13.72 -11.70
N ILE A 215 10.52 14.20 -10.57
CA ILE A 215 10.78 15.53 -10.02
C ILE A 215 11.41 15.37 -8.64
N LEU A 216 12.67 15.76 -8.52
CA LEU A 216 13.38 15.88 -7.26
C LEU A 216 13.02 17.22 -6.60
N THR A 217 12.55 17.18 -5.37
CA THR A 217 12.13 18.39 -4.65
C THR A 217 12.53 18.32 -3.17
N SER A 218 12.34 19.43 -2.43
CA SER A 218 12.61 19.45 -1.00
C SER A 218 11.60 18.63 -0.21
N ASP A 219 12.10 18.01 0.85
CA ASP A 219 11.35 17.53 2.00
C ASP A 219 11.76 18.36 3.23
N ASN A 220 11.58 17.86 4.42
CA ASN A 220 11.95 18.55 5.64
C ASN A 220 13.49 18.51 5.85
N PRO A 221 14.24 19.59 5.62
CA PRO A 221 15.71 19.57 5.69
C PRO A 221 16.23 19.46 7.13
N ARG A 222 15.41 19.81 8.13
CA ARG A 222 15.81 19.91 9.55
C ARG A 222 17.05 20.76 9.72
N THR A 223 18.16 20.20 10.25
CA THR A 223 19.42 20.92 10.47
C THR A 223 20.40 20.83 9.29
N GLU A 224 20.13 19.97 8.30
CA GLU A 224 21.02 19.79 7.15
C GLU A 224 20.85 20.89 6.09
N ASN A 225 21.94 21.17 5.36
CA ASN A 225 21.88 22.03 4.20
C ASN A 225 21.06 21.36 3.07
N PRO A 226 19.97 22.00 2.57
CA PRO A 226 19.15 21.45 1.50
C PRO A 226 19.94 21.06 0.24
N GLU A 227 20.92 21.87 -0.18
CA GLU A 227 21.75 21.60 -1.36
C GLU A 227 22.54 20.29 -1.22
N GLN A 228 22.99 19.97 0.01
CA GLN A 228 23.69 18.71 0.27
C GLN A 228 22.75 17.52 0.11
N ILE A 229 21.48 17.67 0.51
CA ILE A 229 20.47 16.61 0.33
C ILE A 229 20.26 16.30 -1.16
N PHE A 230 20.12 17.35 -2.00
CA PHE A 230 20.01 17.16 -3.45
C PHE A 230 21.27 16.54 -4.07
N THR A 231 22.45 16.93 -3.60
CA THR A 231 23.71 16.33 -4.02
C THR A 231 23.74 14.82 -3.71
N ASP A 232 23.35 14.45 -2.50
CA ASP A 232 23.30 13.03 -2.09
C ASP A 232 22.24 12.25 -2.89
N MET A 233 21.07 12.85 -3.18
CA MET A 233 20.03 12.22 -4.01
C MET A 233 20.51 11.90 -5.43
N LYS A 234 21.43 12.68 -5.96
CA LYS A 234 21.97 12.52 -7.33
C LYS A 234 23.25 11.69 -7.38
N GLN A 235 23.80 11.30 -6.23
CA GLN A 235 25.11 10.65 -6.15
C GLN A 235 25.11 9.28 -6.84
N GLY A 236 25.93 9.14 -7.88
CA GLY A 236 26.11 7.87 -8.61
C GLY A 236 24.94 7.49 -9.52
N ILE A 237 24.02 8.42 -9.77
CA ILE A 237 22.83 8.20 -10.63
C ILE A 237 23.13 8.64 -12.06
N ASP A 238 22.78 7.80 -13.03
CA ASP A 238 22.74 8.15 -14.44
C ASP A 238 21.34 8.61 -14.85
N PHE A 239 21.26 9.82 -15.39
CA PHE A 239 19.99 10.45 -15.80
C PHE A 239 19.78 10.46 -17.33
N ALA A 240 20.71 9.86 -18.12
CA ALA A 240 20.74 10.05 -19.57
C ALA A 240 19.44 9.66 -20.29
N ASP A 241 18.78 8.60 -19.85
CA ASP A 241 17.55 8.08 -20.47
C ASP A 241 16.25 8.51 -19.75
N HIS A 242 16.35 9.48 -18.83
CA HIS A 242 15.22 9.86 -17.98
C HIS A 242 14.89 11.35 -18.09
N ILE A 243 13.58 11.66 -18.00
CA ILE A 243 13.11 13.04 -17.84
C ILE A 243 13.13 13.38 -16.36
N VAL A 244 14.13 14.18 -15.96
CA VAL A 244 14.31 14.58 -14.56
C VAL A 244 14.27 16.08 -14.42
N HIS A 245 13.48 16.54 -13.47
CA HIS A 245 13.43 17.95 -13.07
C HIS A 245 13.89 18.08 -11.62
N GLU A 246 14.70 19.10 -11.34
CA GLU A 246 15.08 19.49 -9.98
C GLU A 246 14.41 20.82 -9.67
N ILE A 247 13.42 20.77 -8.77
CA ILE A 247 12.64 21.95 -8.38
C ILE A 247 12.60 21.97 -6.86
N HIS A 248 13.40 22.85 -6.26
CA HIS A 248 13.65 22.88 -4.81
C HIS A 248 12.38 23.19 -4.01
N ASP A 249 11.61 24.19 -4.42
CA ASP A 249 10.33 24.48 -3.77
C ASP A 249 9.30 23.40 -4.12
N ARG A 250 8.84 22.68 -3.09
CA ARG A 250 7.91 21.56 -3.25
C ARG A 250 6.56 22.01 -3.81
N ARG A 251 6.09 23.20 -3.48
CA ARG A 251 4.85 23.75 -4.03
C ARG A 251 4.99 24.00 -5.52
N GLU A 252 6.11 24.58 -5.95
CA GLU A 252 6.39 24.80 -7.36
C GLU A 252 6.61 23.48 -8.12
N ALA A 253 7.24 22.48 -7.50
CA ALA A 253 7.36 21.14 -8.05
C ALA A 253 5.99 20.49 -8.31
N ILE A 254 5.07 20.58 -7.37
CA ILE A 254 3.70 20.09 -7.51
C ILE A 254 2.95 20.87 -8.59
N LYS A 255 3.04 22.21 -8.61
CA LYS A 255 2.42 23.02 -9.65
C LYS A 255 2.95 22.68 -11.05
N PHE A 256 4.26 22.45 -11.16
CA PHE A 256 4.88 22.04 -12.42
C PHE A 256 4.28 20.71 -12.89
N ALA A 257 4.20 19.70 -12.03
CA ALA A 257 3.61 18.41 -12.37
C ALA A 257 2.13 18.56 -12.79
N VAL A 258 1.35 19.36 -12.05
CA VAL A 258 -0.07 19.61 -12.38
C VAL A 258 -0.23 20.30 -13.73
N ALA A 259 0.67 21.23 -14.07
CA ALA A 259 0.61 21.99 -15.33
C ALA A 259 1.00 21.14 -16.56
N HIS A 260 1.85 20.11 -16.39
CA HIS A 260 2.41 19.34 -17.50
C HIS A 260 1.82 17.94 -17.66
N ALA A 261 1.21 17.36 -16.62
CA ALA A 261 0.56 16.06 -16.70
C ALA A 261 -0.60 16.08 -17.70
N GLN A 262 -0.71 15.02 -18.50
CA GLN A 262 -1.69 14.84 -19.54
C GLN A 262 -2.80 13.86 -19.13
N ALA A 263 -3.85 13.74 -19.95
CA ALA A 263 -4.89 12.74 -19.76
C ALA A 263 -4.30 11.32 -19.70
N GLY A 264 -4.73 10.52 -18.72
CA GLY A 264 -4.22 9.19 -18.48
C GLY A 264 -2.98 9.13 -17.58
N ASP A 265 -2.37 10.28 -17.24
CA ASP A 265 -1.21 10.34 -16.36
C ASP A 265 -1.60 10.14 -14.89
N ILE A 266 -0.67 9.57 -14.15
CA ILE A 266 -0.71 9.51 -12.68
C ILE A 266 0.52 10.24 -12.13
N VAL A 267 0.30 11.20 -11.26
CA VAL A 267 1.36 11.93 -10.55
C VAL A 267 1.39 11.49 -9.09
N VAL A 268 2.49 10.84 -8.69
CA VAL A 268 2.72 10.45 -7.30
C VAL A 268 3.46 11.54 -6.56
N ILE A 269 2.88 12.04 -5.47
CA ILE A 269 3.47 13.04 -4.57
C ILE A 269 3.84 12.29 -3.29
N ALA A 270 5.09 11.81 -3.21
CA ALA A 270 5.56 10.92 -2.16
C ALA A 270 6.39 11.64 -1.08
N GLY A 271 6.43 11.05 0.11
CA GLY A 271 7.29 11.45 1.23
C GLY A 271 6.53 11.99 2.42
N LYS A 272 5.74 13.05 2.25
CA LYS A 272 5.06 13.74 3.36
C LYS A 272 3.70 13.18 3.73
N GLY A 273 2.99 12.54 2.81
CA GLY A 273 1.64 12.08 3.06
C GLY A 273 0.73 13.19 3.60
N HIS A 274 0.29 13.06 4.84
CA HIS A 274 -0.57 14.02 5.54
C HIS A 274 0.21 15.08 6.37
N GLU A 275 1.54 15.07 6.34
CA GLU A 275 2.36 16.06 7.05
C GLU A 275 2.28 17.44 6.37
N ASN A 276 2.25 18.49 7.20
CA ASN A 276 2.20 19.89 6.76
C ASN A 276 3.57 20.42 6.32
#